data_bc0c53e3d80c9aefcf9a6e3e273364cf
#
_entry.id   bc0c53e3d80c9aefcf9a6e3e273364cf
#
_cell.length_a   1.000
_cell.length_b   1.000
_cell.length_c   1.000
_cell.angle_alpha   90.00
_cell.angle_beta   90.00
_cell.angle_gamma   90.00
#
_symmetry.space_group_name_H-M   'P 1'
#
loop_
_entity.id
_entity.type
_entity.pdbx_description
1 polymer ?
#
loop_
_entity_poly.entity_id
_entity_poly.type
_entity_poly.pdbx_seq_one_letter_code
_entity_poly.pdbx_strand_id
1 'polypeptide(L)'
;TRSDRDWSSDVCSSDLLEQNNLANVEYGSCMHQVLVDEMLSECNTFDDVLNVFYKKLENNSIQIKIGLDKIAWEDDPLLSLMMGLKTDIAEGGAKYNDYGILSVGMSAAVNSLLNIKKFVFEEHKYTLKDVQKIILDNYQDSADDFALFSENENGYGTESDEAISLTNKIIAKTETFFKDYRNKFGGKVKFGLSSPGYLMVGQNCGATLDGRKAGEAFQTHISRDKGEPLTEIMNFESKLKFTGTSANANVLDVMVPSSLLKDNVDKFATYMRAGIKAGIFQLQMNVLSYAQLVDAKAHPEKYPNLIVRVWGFSAYFNDLPEEYKDHLINRAKQMEHIN
;
A
#
# COMPACT_ATOMS: atom_id res chain seq x y z
N THR A 1 4.35 25.86 -14.76
CA THR A 1 3.06 25.32 -15.11
C THR A 1 3.10 23.83 -15.45
N ARG A 2 3.90 23.05 -14.70
CA ARG A 2 3.96 21.58 -14.73
C ARG A 2 3.28 20.95 -13.54
N SER A 3 2.59 21.74 -12.72
CA SER A 3 1.98 21.27 -11.47
C SER A 3 0.71 20.45 -11.64
N ASP A 4 0.12 20.43 -12.83
CA ASP A 4 -1.14 19.75 -13.10
C ASP A 4 -0.96 18.46 -13.92
N ARG A 5 0.27 18.00 -14.10
CA ARG A 5 0.52 16.67 -14.67
C ARG A 5 0.54 15.68 -13.54
N ASP A 6 -0.42 14.82 -13.58
CA ASP A 6 -0.39 13.57 -12.83
C ASP A 6 0.87 12.79 -13.22
N TRP A 7 1.83 12.73 -12.30
CA TRP A 7 3.12 12.08 -12.51
C TRP A 7 3.01 10.55 -12.54
N SER A 8 1.80 10.03 -12.33
CA SER A 8 1.53 8.60 -12.35
C SER A 8 1.51 8.02 -13.75
N SER A 9 1.33 8.84 -14.79
CA SER A 9 0.98 8.39 -16.13
C SER A 9 2.11 7.78 -16.96
N ASP A 10 3.37 7.86 -16.53
CA ASP A 10 4.48 7.53 -17.44
C ASP A 10 4.98 6.08 -17.35
N VAL A 11 4.43 5.21 -16.51
CA VAL A 11 5.10 3.94 -16.20
C VAL A 11 4.27 2.67 -16.36
N CYS A 12 2.96 2.69 -16.21
CA CYS A 12 2.15 1.52 -16.53
C CYS A 12 0.66 1.85 -16.70
N SER A 13 -0.08 0.92 -17.34
CA SER A 13 -1.52 1.07 -17.56
C SER A 13 -2.36 1.19 -16.28
N SER A 14 -1.80 0.83 -15.12
CA SER A 14 -2.44 1.06 -13.83
C SER A 14 -2.58 2.52 -13.46
N ASP A 15 -1.64 3.36 -13.91
CA ASP A 15 -1.61 4.79 -13.58
C ASP A 15 -2.79 5.54 -14.19
N LEU A 16 -3.23 5.13 -15.38
CA LEU A 16 -4.42 5.70 -16.04
C LEU A 16 -5.71 5.36 -15.30
N LEU A 17 -5.74 4.27 -14.54
CA LEU A 17 -6.89 3.86 -13.76
C LEU A 17 -7.02 4.65 -12.45
N GLU A 18 -5.92 5.11 -11.89
CA GLU A 18 -5.89 5.92 -10.66
C GLU A 18 -6.63 7.26 -10.82
N GLN A 19 -6.55 7.86 -11.99
CA GLN A 19 -7.26 9.10 -12.30
C GLN A 19 -8.79 8.97 -12.16
N ASN A 20 -9.32 7.76 -12.18
CA ASN A 20 -10.75 7.48 -12.02
C ASN A 20 -11.13 6.91 -10.66
N ASN A 21 -10.25 6.86 -9.67
CA ASN A 21 -10.46 6.29 -8.33
C ASN A 21 -10.99 4.83 -8.33
N LEU A 22 -10.78 4.09 -9.39
CA LEU A 22 -11.31 2.71 -9.56
C LEU A 22 -10.18 1.69 -9.73
N ALA A 23 -8.94 2.13 -9.61
CA ALA A 23 -7.76 1.32 -9.93
C ALA A 23 -7.11 0.66 -8.71
N ASN A 24 -7.56 0.94 -7.52
CA ASN A 24 -6.98 0.40 -6.30
C ASN A 24 -7.94 -0.58 -5.61
N VAL A 25 -7.42 -1.73 -5.19
CA VAL A 25 -8.10 -2.56 -4.20
C VAL A 25 -7.95 -1.85 -2.85
N GLU A 26 -9.03 -1.30 -2.33
CA GLU A 26 -9.04 -0.43 -1.16
C GLU A 26 -9.19 -1.22 0.14
N TYR A 27 -8.19 -1.99 0.53
CA TYR A 27 -8.21 -2.81 1.76
C TYR A 27 -8.49 -1.98 3.01
N GLY A 28 -7.83 -0.83 3.15
CA GLY A 28 -8.01 0.06 4.31
C GLY A 28 -9.41 0.67 4.37
N SER A 29 -9.92 1.19 3.26
CA SER A 29 -11.28 1.74 3.18
C SER A 29 -12.33 0.66 3.42
N CYS A 30 -12.15 -0.54 2.86
CA CYS A 30 -13.02 -1.69 3.13
C CYS A 30 -12.99 -2.07 4.62
N MET A 31 -11.83 -2.02 5.26
CA MET A 31 -11.72 -2.29 6.71
C MET A 31 -12.44 -1.22 7.54
N HIS A 32 -12.26 0.06 7.22
CA HIS A 32 -13.03 1.12 7.87
C HIS A 32 -14.55 0.90 7.72
N GLN A 33 -15.00 0.55 6.51
CA GLN A 33 -16.42 0.24 6.27
C GLN A 33 -16.94 -0.94 7.11
N VAL A 34 -16.09 -1.92 7.41
CA VAL A 34 -16.44 -3.01 8.35
C VAL A 34 -16.60 -2.47 9.76
N LEU A 35 -15.64 -1.65 10.20
CA LEU A 35 -15.59 -1.13 11.57
C LEU A 35 -16.78 -0.22 11.91
N VAL A 36 -17.37 0.46 10.90
CA VAL A 36 -18.54 1.33 11.09
C VAL A 36 -19.88 0.66 10.66
N ASP A 37 -19.84 -0.57 10.17
CA ASP A 37 -21.03 -1.31 9.71
C ASP A 37 -21.86 -1.80 10.91
N GLU A 38 -23.16 -1.57 10.89
CA GLU A 38 -24.08 -2.03 11.95
C GLU A 38 -24.02 -3.55 12.14
N MET A 39 -23.81 -4.30 11.05
CA MET A 39 -23.67 -5.75 11.06
C MET A 39 -22.43 -6.25 11.83
N LEU A 40 -21.43 -5.39 12.08
CA LEU A 40 -20.27 -5.80 12.85
C LEU A 40 -20.66 -6.29 14.24
N SER A 41 -21.63 -5.63 14.87
CA SER A 41 -22.11 -5.99 16.21
C SER A 41 -22.87 -7.33 16.26
N GLU A 42 -23.25 -7.89 15.13
CA GLU A 42 -23.92 -9.19 14.99
C GLU A 42 -22.94 -10.36 14.82
N CYS A 43 -21.65 -10.07 14.55
CA CYS A 43 -20.62 -11.07 14.40
C CYS A 43 -20.34 -11.77 15.75
N ASN A 44 -20.33 -13.10 15.76
CA ASN A 44 -20.09 -13.89 16.97
C ASN A 44 -18.69 -14.52 16.98
N THR A 45 -18.05 -14.58 15.82
CA THR A 45 -16.73 -15.18 15.65
C THR A 45 -15.84 -14.26 14.81
N PHE A 46 -14.52 -14.45 14.91
CA PHE A 46 -13.57 -13.75 14.05
C PHE A 46 -13.83 -14.06 12.56
N ASP A 47 -14.21 -15.27 12.23
CA ASP A 47 -14.53 -15.65 10.86
C ASP A 47 -15.77 -14.90 10.32
N ASP A 48 -16.74 -14.55 11.16
CA ASP A 48 -17.86 -13.69 10.75
C ASP A 48 -17.35 -12.31 10.34
N VAL A 49 -16.47 -11.69 11.15
CA VAL A 49 -15.86 -10.39 10.83
C VAL A 49 -15.08 -10.47 9.51
N LEU A 50 -14.29 -11.52 9.35
CA LEU A 50 -13.50 -11.75 8.14
C LEU A 50 -14.41 -11.91 6.90
N ASN A 51 -15.55 -12.57 7.03
CA ASN A 51 -16.53 -12.70 5.95
C ASN A 51 -17.17 -11.36 5.60
N VAL A 52 -17.49 -10.51 6.58
CA VAL A 52 -17.97 -9.14 6.32
C VAL A 52 -16.91 -8.34 5.54
N PHE A 53 -15.65 -8.43 5.94
CA PHE A 53 -14.53 -7.80 5.23
C PHE A 53 -14.40 -8.29 3.79
N TYR A 54 -14.45 -9.59 3.57
CA TYR A 54 -14.42 -10.17 2.21
C TYR A 54 -15.58 -9.71 1.33
N LYS A 55 -16.77 -9.51 1.91
CA LYS A 55 -17.90 -8.96 1.18
C LYS A 55 -17.68 -7.51 0.75
N LYS A 56 -17.08 -6.68 1.62
CA LYS A 56 -16.69 -5.29 1.24
C LYS A 56 -15.65 -5.31 0.12
N LEU A 57 -14.63 -6.18 0.20
CA LEU A 57 -13.62 -6.34 -0.86
C LEU A 57 -14.24 -6.83 -2.18
N GLU A 58 -15.19 -7.75 -2.14
CA GLU A 58 -15.90 -8.21 -3.33
C GLU A 58 -16.64 -7.06 -4.00
N ASN A 59 -17.38 -6.25 -3.23
CA ASN A 59 -18.07 -5.08 -3.73
C ASN A 59 -17.10 -4.05 -4.35
N ASN A 60 -15.99 -3.77 -3.69
CA ASN A 60 -14.92 -2.91 -4.24
C ASN A 60 -14.40 -3.48 -5.57
N SER A 61 -14.12 -4.79 -5.63
CA SER A 61 -13.65 -5.47 -6.83
C SER A 61 -14.66 -5.43 -7.99
N ILE A 62 -15.96 -5.47 -7.67
CA ILE A 62 -17.03 -5.30 -8.68
C ILE A 62 -17.00 -3.88 -9.25
N GLN A 63 -16.86 -2.85 -8.41
CA GLN A 63 -16.76 -1.46 -8.87
C GLN A 63 -15.53 -1.23 -9.74
N ILE A 64 -14.38 -1.80 -9.35
CA ILE A 64 -13.17 -1.79 -10.17
C ILE A 64 -13.46 -2.38 -11.56
N LYS A 65 -14.03 -3.58 -11.63
CA LYS A 65 -14.34 -4.23 -12.94
C LYS A 65 -15.28 -3.39 -13.79
N ILE A 66 -16.31 -2.79 -13.19
CA ILE A 66 -17.22 -1.87 -13.90
C ILE A 66 -16.47 -0.65 -14.44
N GLY A 67 -15.51 -0.12 -13.69
CA GLY A 67 -14.65 0.95 -14.15
C GLY A 67 -13.75 0.54 -15.31
N LEU A 68 -13.09 -0.62 -15.19
CA LEU A 68 -12.22 -1.16 -16.23
C LEU A 68 -12.96 -1.40 -17.56
N ASP A 69 -14.22 -1.84 -17.51
CA ASP A 69 -15.06 -2.05 -18.70
C ASP A 69 -15.43 -0.74 -19.43
N LYS A 70 -15.36 0.39 -18.72
CA LYS A 70 -15.69 1.72 -19.27
C LYS A 70 -14.50 2.50 -19.78
N ILE A 71 -13.28 1.98 -19.64
CA ILE A 71 -12.07 2.69 -20.05
C ILE A 71 -12.11 2.89 -21.58
N ALA A 72 -12.01 4.13 -21.99
CA ALA A 72 -11.70 4.55 -23.35
C ALA A 72 -10.24 4.98 -23.40
N TRP A 73 -9.43 4.26 -24.13
CA TRP A 73 -8.03 4.61 -24.37
C TRP A 73 -7.94 5.63 -25.50
N GLU A 74 -7.05 6.59 -25.36
CA GLU A 74 -6.68 7.47 -26.47
C GLU A 74 -5.62 6.78 -27.35
N ASP A 75 -5.71 7.00 -28.67
CA ASP A 75 -4.77 6.44 -29.63
C ASP A 75 -3.35 6.99 -29.37
N ASP A 76 -2.35 6.11 -29.39
CA ASP A 76 -0.94 6.47 -29.32
C ASP A 76 -0.18 5.87 -30.51
N PRO A 77 -0.34 6.48 -31.71
CA PRO A 77 0.25 5.96 -32.93
C PRO A 77 1.78 6.05 -32.93
N LEU A 78 2.38 7.00 -32.22
CA LEU A 78 3.83 7.12 -32.13
C LEU A 78 4.45 5.99 -31.35
N LEU A 79 3.90 5.72 -30.16
CA LEU A 79 4.34 4.58 -29.32
C LEU A 79 4.12 3.27 -30.06
N SER A 80 2.95 3.08 -30.65
CA SER A 80 2.59 1.89 -31.40
C SER A 80 3.54 1.63 -32.57
N LEU A 81 3.91 2.67 -33.31
CA LEU A 81 4.89 2.58 -34.41
C LEU A 81 6.29 2.22 -33.89
N MET A 82 6.74 2.87 -32.80
CA MET A 82 8.05 2.60 -32.21
C MET A 82 8.14 1.16 -31.64
N MET A 83 7.05 0.60 -31.18
CA MET A 83 6.95 -0.80 -30.74
C MET A 83 6.80 -1.79 -31.91
N GLY A 84 6.67 -1.31 -33.13
CA GLY A 84 6.48 -2.16 -34.31
C GLY A 84 5.11 -2.84 -34.35
N LEU A 85 4.10 -2.26 -33.73
CA LEU A 85 2.75 -2.79 -33.72
C LEU A 85 2.04 -2.55 -35.06
N LYS A 86 1.15 -3.46 -35.44
CA LYS A 86 0.32 -3.33 -36.65
C LYS A 86 -1.01 -2.63 -36.40
N THR A 87 -1.44 -2.62 -35.15
CA THR A 87 -2.66 -1.99 -34.63
C THR A 87 -2.24 -1.13 -33.45
N ASP A 88 -2.93 -0.02 -33.23
CA ASP A 88 -2.62 0.86 -32.12
C ASP A 88 -2.73 0.13 -30.76
N ILE A 89 -1.85 0.49 -29.82
CA ILE A 89 -1.86 -0.09 -28.47
C ILE A 89 -3.20 0.16 -27.78
N ALA A 90 -3.83 1.30 -28.03
CA ALA A 90 -5.15 1.65 -27.50
C ALA A 90 -6.27 0.75 -28.05
N GLU A 91 -6.05 0.12 -29.19
CA GLU A 91 -6.96 -0.84 -29.83
C GLU A 91 -6.56 -2.30 -29.57
N GLY A 92 -5.65 -2.55 -28.62
CA GLY A 92 -5.21 -3.90 -28.25
C GLY A 92 -4.13 -4.47 -29.16
N GLY A 93 -3.33 -3.62 -29.82
CA GLY A 93 -2.25 -4.03 -30.72
C GLY A 93 -1.08 -4.74 -30.05
N ALA A 94 -0.96 -4.68 -28.72
CA ALA A 94 0.07 -5.39 -27.97
C ALA A 94 -0.20 -6.90 -27.89
N LYS A 95 0.88 -7.69 -27.75
CA LYS A 95 0.77 -9.14 -27.56
C LYS A 95 0.07 -9.53 -26.26
N TYR A 96 0.29 -8.75 -25.21
CA TYR A 96 -0.31 -8.90 -23.90
C TYR A 96 -1.03 -7.61 -23.55
N ASN A 97 -2.34 -7.69 -23.32
CA ASN A 97 -3.19 -6.54 -23.03
C ASN A 97 -3.75 -6.65 -21.59
N ASP A 98 -2.91 -7.08 -20.65
CA ASP A 98 -3.30 -7.21 -19.25
C ASP A 98 -3.45 -5.81 -18.62
N TYR A 99 -4.42 -5.64 -17.75
CA TYR A 99 -4.57 -4.44 -16.94
C TYR A 99 -3.92 -4.64 -15.59
N GLY A 100 -3.03 -3.73 -15.20
CA GLY A 100 -2.47 -3.63 -13.85
C GLY A 100 -3.37 -2.77 -12.98
N ILE A 101 -3.70 -3.24 -11.79
CA ILE A 101 -4.30 -2.45 -10.71
C ILE A 101 -3.44 -2.57 -9.47
N LEU A 102 -3.58 -1.63 -8.56
CA LEU A 102 -2.77 -1.55 -7.35
C LEU A 102 -3.66 -1.69 -6.11
N SER A 103 -3.14 -1.39 -4.93
CA SER A 103 -3.93 -1.50 -3.71
C SER A 103 -3.52 -0.46 -2.67
N VAL A 104 -4.38 -0.24 -1.68
CA VAL A 104 -4.12 0.71 -0.60
C VAL A 104 -4.58 0.15 0.74
N GLY A 105 -3.77 0.33 1.79
CA GLY A 105 -4.16 0.08 3.16
C GLY A 105 -4.20 -1.39 3.57
N MET A 106 -3.39 -2.28 2.96
CA MET A 106 -3.29 -3.68 3.37
C MET A 106 -2.82 -3.80 4.83
N SER A 107 -1.82 -3.01 5.23
CA SER A 107 -1.33 -3.00 6.61
C SER A 107 -2.42 -2.63 7.61
N ALA A 108 -3.20 -1.59 7.32
CA ALA A 108 -4.30 -1.16 8.19
C ALA A 108 -5.38 -2.23 8.31
N ALA A 109 -5.71 -2.92 7.21
CA ALA A 109 -6.68 -4.00 7.24
C ALA A 109 -6.18 -5.21 8.06
N VAL A 110 -4.95 -5.67 7.81
CA VAL A 110 -4.36 -6.81 8.53
C VAL A 110 -4.23 -6.51 10.02
N ASN A 111 -3.66 -5.36 10.38
CA ASN A 111 -3.47 -4.98 11.79
C ASN A 111 -4.81 -4.79 12.52
N SER A 112 -5.80 -4.18 11.87
CA SER A 112 -7.14 -4.06 12.45
C SER A 112 -7.79 -5.43 12.72
N LEU A 113 -7.67 -6.35 11.76
CA LEU A 113 -8.20 -7.71 11.92
C LEU A 113 -7.47 -8.48 13.03
N LEU A 114 -6.15 -8.36 13.13
CA LEU A 114 -5.36 -8.98 14.21
C LEU A 114 -5.74 -8.39 15.58
N ASN A 115 -5.93 -7.08 15.67
CA ASN A 115 -6.39 -6.42 16.90
C ASN A 115 -7.80 -6.86 17.30
N ILE A 116 -8.72 -6.99 16.35
CA ILE A 116 -10.06 -7.55 16.62
C ILE A 116 -9.94 -8.99 17.12
N LYS A 117 -9.16 -9.83 16.45
CA LYS A 117 -8.98 -11.22 16.85
C LYS A 117 -8.45 -11.31 18.28
N LYS A 118 -7.36 -10.61 18.57
CA LYS A 118 -6.69 -10.61 19.88
C LYS A 118 -7.58 -10.03 20.98
N PHE A 119 -8.00 -8.80 20.82
CA PHE A 119 -8.61 -8.06 21.92
C PHE A 119 -10.11 -8.30 22.10
N VAL A 120 -10.80 -8.75 21.06
CA VAL A 120 -12.24 -9.05 21.15
C VAL A 120 -12.48 -10.54 21.36
N PHE A 121 -11.89 -11.40 20.52
CA PHE A 121 -12.22 -12.83 20.53
C PHE A 121 -11.33 -13.70 21.41
N GLU A 122 -10.07 -13.32 21.63
CA GLU A 122 -9.14 -14.12 22.46
C GLU A 122 -9.06 -13.59 23.90
N GLU A 123 -8.78 -12.30 24.08
CA GLU A 123 -8.62 -11.69 25.39
C GLU A 123 -9.95 -11.19 26.02
N HIS A 124 -11.00 -11.03 25.22
CA HIS A 124 -12.32 -10.50 25.63
C HIS A 124 -12.23 -9.15 26.37
N LYS A 125 -11.23 -8.33 26.00
CA LYS A 125 -11.00 -7.02 26.59
C LYS A 125 -11.99 -5.97 26.08
N TYR A 126 -12.42 -6.11 24.84
CA TYR A 126 -13.39 -5.24 24.16
C TYR A 126 -14.51 -6.06 23.56
N THR A 127 -15.69 -5.44 23.43
CA THR A 127 -16.75 -5.93 22.53
C THR A 127 -16.59 -5.27 21.15
N LEU A 128 -17.23 -5.84 20.13
CA LEU A 128 -17.26 -5.22 18.80
C LEU A 128 -17.94 -3.84 18.83
N LYS A 129 -18.88 -3.61 19.74
CA LYS A 129 -19.50 -2.29 19.97
C LYS A 129 -18.53 -1.27 20.54
N ASP A 130 -17.64 -1.70 21.45
CA ASP A 130 -16.61 -0.82 22.01
C ASP A 130 -15.63 -0.40 20.89
N VAL A 131 -15.20 -1.38 20.08
CA VAL A 131 -14.37 -1.12 18.89
C VAL A 131 -15.03 -0.12 17.96
N GLN A 132 -16.30 -0.33 17.63
CA GLN A 132 -17.05 0.57 16.74
C GLN A 132 -17.12 2.00 17.32
N LYS A 133 -17.38 2.13 18.61
CA LYS A 133 -17.41 3.42 19.28
C LYS A 133 -16.06 4.14 19.20
N ILE A 134 -14.96 3.45 19.50
CA ILE A 134 -13.59 4.02 19.42
C ILE A 134 -13.30 4.55 18.02
N ILE A 135 -13.67 3.80 16.98
CA ILE A 135 -13.44 4.17 15.58
C ILE A 135 -14.31 5.37 15.18
N LEU A 136 -15.57 5.38 15.53
CA LEU A 136 -16.49 6.49 15.25
C LEU A 136 -16.06 7.79 15.96
N ASP A 137 -15.50 7.67 17.15
CA ASP A 137 -14.95 8.76 17.95
C ASP A 137 -13.53 9.20 17.52
N ASN A 138 -12.95 8.52 16.51
CA ASN A 138 -11.61 8.81 16.00
C ASN A 138 -10.54 8.86 17.10
N TYR A 139 -10.63 8.01 18.12
CA TYR A 139 -9.73 7.93 19.27
C TYR A 139 -9.68 9.22 20.14
N GLN A 140 -10.67 10.12 20.06
CA GLN A 140 -10.60 11.41 20.77
C GLN A 140 -10.55 11.25 22.29
N ASP A 141 -11.37 10.35 22.83
CA ASP A 141 -11.46 10.10 24.27
C ASP A 141 -10.73 8.81 24.72
N SER A 142 -9.86 8.27 23.89
CA SER A 142 -9.30 6.91 24.04
C SER A 142 -7.79 6.87 23.80
N ALA A 143 -7.01 7.70 24.50
CA ALA A 143 -5.55 7.74 24.33
C ALA A 143 -4.86 6.40 24.62
N ASP A 144 -5.34 5.67 25.64
CA ASP A 144 -4.81 4.35 26.00
C ASP A 144 -5.16 3.31 24.94
N ASP A 145 -6.38 3.37 24.36
CA ASP A 145 -6.80 2.49 23.27
C ASP A 145 -6.02 2.79 22.01
N PHE A 146 -5.79 4.08 21.71
CA PHE A 146 -4.94 4.49 20.59
C PHE A 146 -3.53 3.91 20.73
N ALA A 147 -2.91 4.03 21.90
CA ALA A 147 -1.58 3.46 22.17
C ALA A 147 -1.59 1.94 21.98
N LEU A 148 -2.56 1.26 22.59
CA LEU A 148 -2.70 -0.20 22.55
C LEU A 148 -2.84 -0.73 21.10
N PHE A 149 -3.75 -0.14 20.32
CA PHE A 149 -3.99 -0.59 18.94
C PHE A 149 -2.88 -0.17 17.98
N SER A 150 -2.10 0.85 18.31
CA SER A 150 -0.96 1.29 17.51
C SER A 150 0.29 0.44 17.68
N GLU A 151 0.41 -0.38 18.73
CA GLU A 151 1.63 -1.17 18.98
C GLU A 151 1.94 -2.15 17.83
N ASN A 152 0.96 -2.96 17.44
CA ASN A 152 1.05 -3.92 16.32
C ASN A 152 2.38 -4.72 16.28
N GLU A 153 2.90 -5.13 17.44
CA GLU A 153 4.20 -5.83 17.56
C GLU A 153 4.30 -7.07 16.67
N ASN A 154 3.20 -7.81 16.55
CA ASN A 154 3.08 -9.01 15.71
C ASN A 154 2.25 -8.74 14.45
N GLY A 155 2.20 -7.50 13.98
CA GLY A 155 1.38 -7.06 12.87
C GLY A 155 2.00 -7.26 11.49
N TYR A 156 1.40 -6.57 10.53
CA TYR A 156 1.86 -6.54 9.15
C TYR A 156 3.30 -6.03 9.06
N GLY A 157 4.13 -6.73 8.29
CA GLY A 157 5.54 -6.39 8.12
C GLY A 157 6.48 -7.07 9.12
N THR A 158 5.95 -7.84 10.08
CA THR A 158 6.74 -8.62 11.03
C THR A 158 6.91 -10.08 10.60
N GLU A 159 7.81 -10.81 11.26
CA GLU A 159 7.97 -12.27 11.03
C GLU A 159 6.86 -13.11 11.69
N SER A 160 5.78 -12.49 12.18
CA SER A 160 4.62 -13.19 12.74
C SER A 160 3.97 -14.11 11.71
N ASP A 161 3.94 -15.40 12.00
CA ASP A 161 3.28 -16.39 11.15
C ASP A 161 1.78 -16.09 10.98
N GLU A 162 1.16 -15.48 11.98
CA GLU A 162 -0.25 -15.09 11.94
C GLU A 162 -0.48 -13.94 10.97
N ALA A 163 0.34 -12.88 11.05
CA ALA A 163 0.26 -11.74 10.13
C ALA A 163 0.54 -12.18 8.68
N ILE A 164 1.56 -13.02 8.45
CA ILE A 164 1.89 -13.58 7.15
C ILE A 164 0.74 -14.45 6.61
N SER A 165 0.19 -15.32 7.45
CA SER A 165 -0.93 -16.20 7.07
C SER A 165 -2.18 -15.42 6.72
N LEU A 166 -2.55 -14.41 7.54
CA LEU A 166 -3.71 -13.56 7.28
C LEU A 166 -3.54 -12.74 6.00
N THR A 167 -2.37 -12.13 5.81
CA THR A 167 -2.05 -11.38 4.59
C THR A 167 -2.19 -12.27 3.36
N ASN A 168 -1.60 -13.47 3.38
CA ASN A 168 -1.72 -14.43 2.28
C ASN A 168 -3.17 -14.88 2.03
N LYS A 169 -3.99 -15.06 3.07
CA LYS A 169 -5.42 -15.37 2.92
C LYS A 169 -6.18 -14.24 2.23
N ILE A 170 -5.89 -12.98 2.59
CA ILE A 170 -6.51 -11.81 1.95
C ILE A 170 -6.08 -11.69 0.48
N ILE A 171 -4.78 -11.86 0.18
CA ILE A 171 -4.26 -11.87 -1.19
C ILE A 171 -4.97 -12.96 -2.02
N ALA A 172 -4.98 -14.19 -1.52
CA ALA A 172 -5.62 -15.31 -2.21
C ALA A 172 -7.13 -15.09 -2.42
N LYS A 173 -7.81 -14.49 -1.44
CA LYS A 173 -9.24 -14.17 -1.58
C LYS A 173 -9.46 -13.10 -2.65
N THR A 174 -8.66 -12.03 -2.66
CA THR A 174 -8.72 -10.97 -3.67
C THR A 174 -8.46 -11.54 -5.07
N GLU A 175 -7.50 -12.45 -5.20
CA GLU A 175 -7.21 -13.14 -6.47
C GLU A 175 -8.47 -13.82 -7.05
N THR A 176 -9.31 -14.42 -6.21
CA THR A 176 -10.55 -15.07 -6.68
C THR A 176 -11.54 -14.09 -7.31
N PHE A 177 -11.50 -12.82 -6.98
CA PHE A 177 -12.38 -11.80 -7.52
C PHE A 177 -12.01 -11.38 -8.95
N PHE A 178 -10.74 -11.52 -9.33
CA PHE A 178 -10.21 -11.06 -10.62
C PHE A 178 -9.79 -12.19 -11.57
N LYS A 179 -9.62 -13.43 -11.11
CA LYS A 179 -9.07 -14.54 -11.90
C LYS A 179 -9.79 -14.80 -13.22
N ASP A 180 -11.11 -14.62 -13.26
CA ASP A 180 -11.95 -14.92 -14.42
C ASP A 180 -12.30 -13.66 -15.24
N TYR A 181 -11.89 -12.47 -14.78
CA TYR A 181 -12.12 -11.24 -15.52
C TYR A 181 -11.25 -11.19 -16.78
N ARG A 182 -11.83 -10.68 -17.86
CA ARG A 182 -11.13 -10.36 -19.12
C ARG A 182 -11.59 -9.00 -19.59
N ASN A 183 -10.64 -8.15 -19.95
CA ASN A 183 -10.93 -6.86 -20.54
C ASN A 183 -11.39 -7.01 -22.01
N LYS A 184 -11.77 -5.92 -22.66
CA LYS A 184 -12.27 -5.90 -24.06
C LYS A 184 -11.25 -6.46 -25.08
N PHE A 185 -9.98 -6.58 -24.71
CA PHE A 185 -8.90 -7.14 -25.56
C PHE A 185 -8.55 -8.59 -25.18
N GLY A 186 -9.31 -9.23 -24.28
CA GLY A 186 -9.05 -10.58 -23.79
C GLY A 186 -7.94 -10.68 -22.74
N GLY A 187 -7.33 -9.55 -22.35
CA GLY A 187 -6.33 -9.47 -21.29
C GLY A 187 -6.90 -9.69 -19.89
N LYS A 188 -6.03 -10.07 -18.97
CA LYS A 188 -6.35 -10.32 -17.56
C LYS A 188 -6.19 -9.05 -16.74
N VAL A 189 -6.77 -9.06 -15.55
CA VAL A 189 -6.41 -8.11 -14.49
C VAL A 189 -5.35 -8.74 -13.60
N LYS A 190 -4.33 -7.94 -13.27
CA LYS A 190 -3.33 -8.26 -12.26
C LYS A 190 -3.29 -7.15 -11.23
N PHE A 191 -3.34 -7.51 -9.94
CA PHE A 191 -3.23 -6.55 -8.85
C PHE A 191 -1.91 -6.72 -8.11
N GLY A 192 -1.51 -5.69 -7.37
CA GLY A 192 -0.31 -5.69 -6.54
C GLY A 192 -0.48 -4.86 -5.28
N LEU A 193 0.45 -5.01 -4.34
CA LEU A 193 0.44 -4.31 -3.06
C LEU A 193 1.17 -2.96 -3.09
N SER A 194 1.57 -2.48 -4.26
CA SER A 194 2.02 -1.10 -4.41
C SER A 194 0.87 -0.13 -4.13
N SER A 195 1.13 0.95 -3.42
CA SER A 195 0.11 1.85 -2.87
C SER A 195 0.35 3.31 -3.27
N PRO A 196 0.24 3.68 -4.55
CA PRO A 196 0.48 5.06 -4.97
C PRO A 196 -0.56 6.04 -4.40
N GLY A 197 -1.81 5.61 -4.24
CA GLY A 197 -2.89 6.42 -3.70
C GLY A 197 -2.93 6.57 -2.16
N TYR A 198 -1.89 6.16 -1.45
CA TYR A 198 -1.90 6.07 0.02
C TYR A 198 -2.25 7.37 0.74
N LEU A 199 -1.83 8.53 0.21
CA LEU A 199 -2.19 9.84 0.76
C LEU A 199 -3.65 10.18 0.46
N MET A 200 -4.03 10.20 -0.81
CA MET A 200 -5.35 10.63 -1.26
C MET A 200 -6.47 9.75 -0.72
N VAL A 201 -6.31 8.43 -0.77
CA VAL A 201 -7.30 7.50 -0.21
C VAL A 201 -7.33 7.60 1.31
N GLY A 202 -6.17 7.77 1.96
CA GLY A 202 -6.09 7.99 3.41
C GLY A 202 -6.82 9.23 3.87
N GLN A 203 -6.64 10.37 3.17
CA GLN A 203 -7.33 11.64 3.47
C GLN A 203 -8.86 11.52 3.43
N ASN A 204 -9.38 10.63 2.58
CA ASN A 204 -10.82 10.41 2.42
C ASN A 204 -11.36 9.21 3.22
N CYS A 205 -10.52 8.57 4.03
CA CYS A 205 -10.89 7.40 4.82
C CYS A 205 -10.97 7.71 6.31
N GLY A 206 -11.98 7.18 6.99
CA GLY A 206 -12.11 7.25 8.44
C GLY A 206 -11.04 6.43 9.17
N ALA A 207 -11.08 6.41 10.51
CA ALA A 207 -10.12 5.70 11.36
C ALA A 207 -10.14 4.19 11.13
N THR A 208 -9.01 3.52 11.41
CA THR A 208 -8.87 2.06 11.39
C THR A 208 -8.32 1.57 12.74
N LEU A 209 -8.52 0.30 13.09
CA LEU A 209 -8.21 -0.24 14.42
C LEU A 209 -6.73 -0.63 14.59
N ASP A 210 -5.86 0.00 13.85
CA ASP A 210 -4.39 -0.12 13.96
C ASP A 210 -3.73 1.16 14.48
N GLY A 211 -4.53 2.11 14.99
CA GLY A 211 -4.09 3.41 15.46
C GLY A 211 -4.06 4.49 14.38
N ARG A 212 -4.44 4.20 13.12
CA ARG A 212 -4.57 5.24 12.09
C ARG A 212 -5.85 6.04 12.32
N LYS A 213 -5.72 7.36 12.44
CA LYS A 213 -6.84 8.29 12.57
C LYS A 213 -7.46 8.62 11.21
N ALA A 214 -8.68 9.14 11.25
CA ALA A 214 -9.37 9.63 10.05
C ALA A 214 -8.54 10.72 9.36
N GLY A 215 -8.41 10.62 8.03
CA GLY A 215 -7.66 11.59 7.23
C GLY A 215 -6.14 11.36 7.20
N GLU A 216 -5.58 10.46 7.99
CA GLU A 216 -4.16 10.14 7.92
C GLU A 216 -3.84 9.25 6.71
N ALA A 217 -2.62 9.36 6.19
CA ALA A 217 -2.13 8.51 5.11
C ALA A 217 -2.17 7.03 5.50
N PHE A 218 -2.38 6.15 4.52
CA PHE A 218 -2.08 4.74 4.68
C PHE A 218 -0.57 4.49 4.56
N GLN A 219 -0.13 3.31 4.94
CA GLN A 219 1.24 2.88 4.79
C GLN A 219 1.62 2.73 3.31
N THR A 220 2.83 3.14 2.96
CA THR A 220 3.35 3.12 1.58
C THR A 220 3.79 1.72 1.20
N HIS A 221 3.23 1.14 0.17
CA HIS A 221 3.64 -0.16 -0.39
C HIS A 221 3.70 -1.29 0.67
N ILE A 222 4.61 -2.25 0.48
CA ILE A 222 4.98 -3.21 1.51
C ILE A 222 6.10 -2.56 2.31
N SER A 223 5.76 -1.89 3.37
CA SER A 223 6.71 -1.21 4.25
C SER A 223 6.31 -1.39 5.71
N ARG A 224 7.15 -0.92 6.59
CA ARG A 224 6.84 -0.77 7.99
C ARG A 224 7.35 0.61 8.44
N ASP A 225 6.43 1.48 8.78
CA ASP A 225 6.74 2.87 9.10
C ASP A 225 7.04 3.06 10.60
N LYS A 226 7.33 1.97 11.32
CA LYS A 226 7.66 1.97 12.75
C LYS A 226 9.12 1.68 13.06
N GLY A 227 9.99 1.64 12.01
CA GLY A 227 11.43 1.53 12.15
C GLY A 227 11.95 0.16 12.57
N GLU A 228 11.30 -0.90 12.17
CA GLU A 228 11.73 -2.26 12.42
C GLU A 228 12.99 -2.63 11.62
N PRO A 229 13.70 -3.71 12.04
CA PRO A 229 14.87 -4.18 11.31
C PRO A 229 14.56 -4.43 9.84
N LEU A 230 15.42 -3.95 8.94
CA LEU A 230 15.26 -4.15 7.50
C LEU A 230 15.13 -5.62 7.10
N THR A 231 15.74 -6.52 7.87
CA THR A 231 15.66 -7.97 7.65
C THR A 231 14.28 -8.52 7.95
N GLU A 232 13.57 -7.98 8.92
CA GLU A 232 12.24 -8.43 9.31
C GLU A 232 11.22 -8.18 8.19
N ILE A 233 11.16 -6.96 7.67
CA ILE A 233 10.25 -6.64 6.57
C ILE A 233 10.59 -7.39 5.28
N MET A 234 11.89 -7.64 5.02
CA MET A 234 12.32 -8.46 3.89
C MET A 234 11.86 -9.92 4.06
N ASN A 235 12.01 -10.48 5.26
CA ASN A 235 11.56 -11.83 5.56
C ASN A 235 10.04 -11.96 5.48
N PHE A 236 9.30 -10.95 5.94
CA PHE A 236 7.86 -10.88 5.79
C PHE A 236 7.45 -10.92 4.32
N GLU A 237 7.97 -10.01 3.50
CA GLU A 237 7.62 -9.92 2.08
C GLU A 237 7.98 -11.21 1.33
N SER A 238 9.14 -11.80 1.60
CA SER A 238 9.58 -13.04 0.95
C SER A 238 8.67 -14.26 1.22
N LYS A 239 7.85 -14.22 2.26
CA LYS A 239 6.86 -15.25 2.61
C LYS A 239 5.47 -14.96 2.04
N LEU A 240 5.26 -13.80 1.42
CA LEU A 240 4.01 -13.49 0.73
C LEU A 240 3.94 -14.22 -0.61
N LYS A 241 2.74 -14.63 -0.98
CA LYS A 241 2.51 -15.46 -2.18
C LYS A 241 1.95 -14.60 -3.32
N PHE A 242 2.84 -14.14 -4.17
CA PHE A 242 2.51 -13.36 -5.35
C PHE A 242 2.48 -14.25 -6.59
N THR A 243 1.31 -14.78 -6.93
CA THR A 243 1.11 -15.71 -8.05
C THR A 243 -0.11 -15.30 -8.87
N GLY A 244 -0.19 -15.76 -10.12
CA GLY A 244 -1.39 -15.55 -10.93
C GLY A 244 -1.75 -14.08 -11.11
N THR A 245 -2.93 -13.70 -10.62
CA THR A 245 -3.43 -12.31 -10.68
C THR A 245 -2.83 -11.40 -9.62
N SER A 246 -2.18 -11.92 -8.58
CA SER A 246 -1.52 -11.10 -7.55
C SER A 246 -0.05 -10.75 -7.87
N ALA A 247 0.46 -11.16 -9.03
CA ALA A 247 1.83 -10.93 -9.46
C ALA A 247 1.96 -9.62 -10.26
N ASN A 248 1.72 -8.47 -9.61
CA ASN A 248 1.88 -7.14 -10.19
C ASN A 248 2.41 -6.17 -9.12
N ALA A 249 3.43 -5.39 -9.43
CA ALA A 249 3.92 -4.26 -8.63
C ALA A 249 3.84 -4.49 -7.09
N ASN A 250 4.41 -5.58 -6.58
CA ASN A 250 4.52 -5.85 -5.15
C ASN A 250 5.86 -5.29 -4.66
N VAL A 251 5.83 -4.08 -4.14
CA VAL A 251 7.05 -3.31 -3.85
C VAL A 251 7.36 -3.36 -2.36
N LEU A 252 8.51 -3.95 -2.02
CA LEU A 252 9.14 -3.75 -0.73
C LEU A 252 9.75 -2.34 -0.71
N ASP A 253 9.21 -1.46 0.12
CA ASP A 253 9.68 -0.08 0.23
C ASP A 253 10.43 0.14 1.54
N VAL A 254 11.70 0.46 1.43
CA VAL A 254 12.58 0.68 2.58
C VAL A 254 13.22 2.07 2.53
N MET A 255 13.27 2.70 3.69
CA MET A 255 14.06 3.90 3.89
C MET A 255 15.32 3.54 4.67
N VAL A 256 16.48 3.96 4.18
CA VAL A 256 17.79 3.61 4.75
C VAL A 256 18.51 4.89 5.11
N PRO A 257 18.88 5.09 6.38
CA PRO A 257 19.73 6.22 6.76
C PRO A 257 21.07 6.17 6.00
N SER A 258 21.50 7.29 5.44
CA SER A 258 22.76 7.36 4.70
C SER A 258 23.98 6.97 5.56
N SER A 259 23.91 7.19 6.87
CA SER A 259 24.92 6.75 7.83
C SER A 259 25.08 5.24 7.90
N LEU A 260 24.02 4.49 7.71
CA LEU A 260 24.05 3.01 7.73
C LEU A 260 24.90 2.46 6.56
N LEU A 261 24.84 3.10 5.41
CA LEU A 261 25.56 2.65 4.22
C LEU A 261 27.02 3.05 4.20
N LYS A 262 27.38 4.19 4.79
CA LYS A 262 28.71 4.78 4.71
C LYS A 262 29.84 3.81 5.08
N ASP A 263 29.62 3.00 6.13
CA ASP A 263 30.64 2.07 6.65
C ASP A 263 30.21 0.59 6.54
N ASN A 264 29.09 0.29 5.87
CA ASN A 264 28.49 -1.03 5.85
C ASN A 264 28.06 -1.50 4.44
N VAL A 265 28.71 -1.01 3.39
CA VAL A 265 28.33 -1.34 1.99
C VAL A 265 28.30 -2.84 1.74
N ASP A 266 29.29 -3.61 2.25
CA ASP A 266 29.35 -5.05 2.07
C ASP A 266 28.23 -5.78 2.80
N LYS A 267 27.87 -5.32 4.00
CA LYS A 267 26.72 -5.87 4.75
C LYS A 267 25.42 -5.59 4.02
N PHE A 268 25.28 -4.37 3.49
CA PHE A 268 24.10 -4.01 2.71
C PHE A 268 24.01 -4.80 1.39
N ALA A 269 25.13 -4.99 0.68
CA ALA A 269 25.18 -5.85 -0.48
C ALA A 269 24.78 -7.31 -0.16
N THR A 270 25.16 -7.80 1.03
CA THR A 270 24.76 -9.10 1.52
C THR A 270 23.26 -9.17 1.80
N TYR A 271 22.70 -8.13 2.43
CA TYR A 271 21.25 -7.98 2.63
C TYR A 271 20.50 -8.05 1.31
N MET A 272 20.93 -7.29 0.30
CA MET A 272 20.31 -7.29 -1.03
C MET A 272 20.35 -8.67 -1.69
N ARG A 273 21.51 -9.35 -1.64
CA ARG A 273 21.65 -10.72 -2.17
C ARG A 273 20.75 -11.72 -1.45
N ALA A 274 20.61 -11.58 -0.13
CA ALA A 274 19.73 -12.41 0.67
C ALA A 274 18.26 -12.21 0.26
N GLY A 275 17.82 -10.96 0.07
CA GLY A 275 16.48 -10.64 -0.39
C GLY A 275 16.17 -11.23 -1.78
N ILE A 276 17.07 -11.03 -2.74
CA ILE A 276 16.94 -11.62 -4.08
C ILE A 276 16.82 -13.15 -4.00
N LYS A 277 17.66 -13.79 -3.18
CA LYS A 277 17.64 -15.25 -2.97
C LYS A 277 16.37 -15.71 -2.28
N ALA A 278 15.83 -14.92 -1.36
CA ALA A 278 14.57 -15.18 -0.67
C ALA A 278 13.34 -14.99 -1.59
N GLY A 279 13.51 -14.33 -2.74
CA GLY A 279 12.45 -14.17 -3.74
C GLY A 279 11.62 -12.90 -3.56
N ILE A 280 12.18 -11.82 -2.97
CA ILE A 280 11.48 -10.53 -2.95
C ILE A 280 11.12 -10.12 -4.37
N PHE A 281 9.91 -9.61 -4.52
CA PHE A 281 9.34 -9.35 -5.84
C PHE A 281 9.93 -8.08 -6.48
N GLN A 282 9.94 -6.99 -5.74
CA GLN A 282 10.47 -5.69 -6.17
C GLN A 282 10.93 -4.90 -4.96
N LEU A 283 12.04 -4.18 -5.08
CA LEU A 283 12.56 -3.32 -4.02
C LEU A 283 12.58 -1.86 -4.48
N GLN A 284 12.01 -1.00 -3.67
CA GLN A 284 12.19 0.45 -3.73
C GLN A 284 12.97 0.91 -2.49
N MET A 285 13.90 1.84 -2.66
CA MET A 285 14.71 2.32 -1.57
C MET A 285 14.98 3.81 -1.67
N ASN A 286 14.86 4.50 -0.54
CA ASN A 286 15.37 5.84 -0.32
C ASN A 286 16.55 5.81 0.63
N VAL A 287 17.66 6.42 0.26
CA VAL A 287 18.85 6.57 1.11
C VAL A 287 18.95 8.04 1.53
N LEU A 288 18.29 8.37 2.62
CA LEU A 288 18.08 9.74 3.07
C LEU A 288 18.25 9.82 4.59
N SER A 289 18.54 11.01 5.12
CA SER A 289 18.51 11.28 6.55
C SER A 289 17.41 12.26 6.90
N TYR A 290 16.85 12.11 8.09
CA TYR A 290 15.85 13.04 8.63
C TYR A 290 16.35 14.48 8.61
N ALA A 291 17.58 14.72 9.12
CA ALA A 291 18.17 16.06 9.15
C ALA A 291 18.32 16.68 7.75
N GLN A 292 18.69 15.88 6.75
CA GLN A 292 18.81 16.33 5.36
C GLN A 292 17.45 16.75 4.80
N LEU A 293 16.41 15.97 5.02
CA LEU A 293 15.07 16.28 4.51
C LEU A 293 14.46 17.51 5.17
N VAL A 294 14.68 17.68 6.49
CA VAL A 294 14.22 18.87 7.23
C VAL A 294 14.96 20.12 6.74
N ASP A 295 16.29 20.06 6.58
CA ASP A 295 17.06 21.20 6.05
C ASP A 295 16.71 21.51 4.60
N ALA A 296 16.46 20.49 3.77
CA ALA A 296 16.02 20.67 2.39
C ALA A 296 14.65 21.32 2.28
N LYS A 297 13.72 20.99 3.19
CA LYS A 297 12.40 21.65 3.25
C LYS A 297 12.53 23.12 3.67
N ALA A 298 13.40 23.42 4.64
CA ALA A 298 13.62 24.79 5.13
C ALA A 298 14.46 25.65 4.19
N HIS A 299 15.39 25.06 3.43
CA HIS A 299 16.37 25.71 2.59
C HIS A 299 16.48 25.04 1.21
N PRO A 300 15.39 25.08 0.39
CA PRO A 300 15.35 24.38 -0.91
C PRO A 300 16.47 24.81 -1.86
N GLU A 301 16.96 26.04 -1.75
CA GLU A 301 18.07 26.59 -2.54
C GLU A 301 19.41 25.85 -2.32
N LYS A 302 19.59 25.20 -1.16
CA LYS A 302 20.79 24.40 -0.87
C LYS A 302 20.73 23.01 -1.48
N TYR A 303 19.53 22.54 -1.83
CA TYR A 303 19.25 21.18 -2.29
C TYR A 303 18.54 21.13 -3.64
N PRO A 304 19.02 21.87 -4.68
CA PRO A 304 18.30 21.97 -5.96
C PRO A 304 18.18 20.64 -6.69
N ASN A 305 19.07 19.68 -6.38
CA ASN A 305 19.16 18.38 -7.05
C ASN A 305 18.88 17.19 -6.11
N LEU A 306 18.23 17.42 -4.95
CA LEU A 306 17.86 16.33 -4.08
C LEU A 306 16.76 15.50 -4.71
N ILE A 307 17.10 14.30 -5.14
CA ILE A 307 16.17 13.35 -5.74
C ILE A 307 15.69 12.39 -4.68
N VAL A 308 14.39 12.15 -4.65
CA VAL A 308 13.74 11.16 -3.80
C VAL A 308 12.93 10.19 -4.65
N ARG A 309 12.84 8.95 -4.19
CA ARG A 309 11.94 7.95 -4.75
C ARG A 309 10.60 8.06 -4.05
N VAL A 310 9.53 8.30 -4.79
CA VAL A 310 8.18 8.39 -4.25
C VAL A 310 7.48 7.04 -4.48
N TRP A 311 6.50 6.97 -5.33
CA TRP A 311 5.83 5.71 -5.65
C TRP A 311 6.03 5.37 -7.14
N GLY A 312 6.90 4.46 -7.46
CA GLY A 312 7.14 4.09 -8.85
C GLY A 312 7.93 5.10 -9.68
N PHE A 313 8.18 6.33 -9.20
CA PHE A 313 8.98 7.35 -9.89
C PHE A 313 9.95 8.09 -8.95
N SER A 314 10.90 8.79 -9.54
CA SER A 314 11.82 9.69 -8.85
C SER A 314 11.49 11.13 -9.16
N ALA A 315 11.50 11.99 -8.16
CA ALA A 315 11.28 13.42 -8.31
C ALA A 315 12.33 14.24 -7.56
N TYR A 316 12.47 15.50 -7.95
CA TYR A 316 13.17 16.46 -7.09
C TYR A 316 12.34 16.72 -5.84
N PHE A 317 12.94 16.62 -4.66
CA PHE A 317 12.27 16.84 -3.39
C PHE A 317 11.57 18.20 -3.34
N ASN A 318 12.21 19.22 -3.90
CA ASN A 318 11.66 20.59 -3.92
C ASN A 318 10.37 20.72 -4.74
N ASP A 319 10.19 19.88 -5.75
CA ASP A 319 9.03 19.92 -6.66
C ASP A 319 7.83 19.13 -6.14
N LEU A 320 8.01 18.38 -5.04
CA LEU A 320 6.92 17.61 -4.44
C LEU A 320 5.92 18.54 -3.73
N PRO A 321 4.62 18.17 -3.71
CA PRO A 321 3.63 18.76 -2.81
C PRO A 321 4.06 18.63 -1.34
N GLU A 322 3.62 19.57 -0.50
CA GLU A 322 4.03 19.62 0.92
C GLU A 322 3.68 18.36 1.70
N GLU A 323 2.54 17.74 1.41
CA GLU A 323 2.10 16.52 2.07
C GLU A 323 3.08 15.34 1.82
N TYR A 324 3.64 15.25 0.61
CA TYR A 324 4.64 14.24 0.28
C TYR A 324 5.98 14.50 0.97
N LYS A 325 6.39 15.77 1.05
CA LYS A 325 7.60 16.18 1.79
C LYS A 325 7.46 15.79 3.25
N ASP A 326 6.32 16.12 3.87
CA ASP A 326 6.05 15.82 5.27
C ASP A 326 5.99 14.32 5.53
N HIS A 327 5.39 13.56 4.64
CA HIS A 327 5.36 12.10 4.74
C HIS A 327 6.77 11.50 4.70
N LEU A 328 7.63 11.92 3.76
CA LEU A 328 9.02 11.45 3.67
C LEU A 328 9.83 11.83 4.92
N ILE A 329 9.64 13.05 5.44
CA ILE A 329 10.30 13.52 6.67
C ILE A 329 9.87 12.65 7.87
N ASN A 330 8.57 12.38 8.00
CA ASN A 330 8.03 11.56 9.09
C ASN A 330 8.56 10.13 9.03
N ARG A 331 8.61 9.52 7.86
CA ARG A 331 9.20 8.17 7.67
C ARG A 331 10.69 8.15 8.06
N ALA A 332 11.47 9.14 7.60
CA ALA A 332 12.89 9.25 7.95
C ALA A 332 13.09 9.43 9.46
N LYS A 333 12.23 10.22 10.12
CA LYS A 333 12.23 10.40 11.57
C LYS A 333 11.99 9.10 12.32
N GLN A 334 11.02 8.31 11.88
CA GLN A 334 10.69 7.02 12.48
C GLN A 334 11.85 6.03 12.34
N MET A 335 12.48 5.98 11.16
CA MET A 335 13.60 5.09 10.89
C MET A 335 14.87 5.43 11.68
N GLU A 336 15.14 6.70 11.97
CA GLU A 336 16.35 7.11 12.71
C GLU A 336 16.21 6.94 14.22
N HIS A 337 15.00 6.87 14.78
CA HIS A 337 14.79 6.69 16.22
C HIS A 337 15.07 5.26 16.72
N ILE A 338 15.35 4.33 15.82
CA ILE A 338 15.56 2.89 16.14
C ILE A 338 17.01 2.45 15.95
N ASN A 339 17.92 3.34 15.57
CA ASN A 339 19.34 3.03 15.41
C ASN A 339 20.15 3.43 16.66
#